data_4eed4c2f71b829aa6a288edb9b8737d8
#
_entry.id   4eed4c2f71b829aa6a288edb9b8737d8
#
_cell.length_a   1.000
_cell.length_b   1.000
_cell.length_c   1.000
_cell.angle_alpha   90.00
_cell.angle_beta   90.00
_cell.angle_gamma   90.00
#
_symmetry.space_group_name_H-M   'P 1'
#
loop_
_entity.id
_entity.type
_entity.pdbx_description
1 polymer ?
#
loop_
_entity_poly.entity_id
_entity_poly.type
_entity_poly.pdbx_seq_one_letter_code
_entity_poly.pdbx_strand_id
1 'polypeptide(L)'
;MIEFLEYSNKVKELYIGKDTNNKVIEAYKKSIIENEESIKNIYNIDKRYCNINFNIKKAIDLLETYKDKEPIQDVNKQVICVTYYANPYIAINLCMQSLLKKTAIISLTEHGLTNTNMILIKIFNKVLEDFKICKMIENKELNKERKEYILKYQIKVICVGNTNTYCYFKKNNKKELEYVPFKNIAIYCDDEDYLDLQLELYKYAVKNGIEAEVYDDLDEFIECTQNDYKLEYLIAFVKDEKTKELLEKELEKDKLYINKNPFKNESFKIDIV
;
A
#
# COMPACT_ATOMS: atom_id res chain seq x y z
N MET A 1 -0.56 -1.12 -23.18
CA MET A 1 -0.18 -2.35 -22.45
C MET A 1 0.76 -3.26 -23.23
N ILE A 2 0.58 -3.48 -24.55
CA ILE A 2 1.54 -4.26 -25.36
C ILE A 2 2.93 -3.61 -25.36
N GLU A 3 2.99 -2.30 -25.58
CA GLU A 3 4.24 -1.53 -25.50
C GLU A 3 4.97 -1.70 -24.16
N PHE A 4 4.21 -1.82 -23.05
CA PHE A 4 4.80 -1.98 -21.72
C PHE A 4 5.39 -3.37 -21.50
N LEU A 5 4.83 -4.42 -22.10
CA LEU A 5 5.43 -5.75 -22.09
C LEU A 5 6.76 -5.79 -22.87
N GLU A 6 6.87 -5.02 -23.95
CA GLU A 6 8.12 -4.85 -24.68
C GLU A 6 9.18 -4.07 -23.85
N TYR A 7 8.75 -3.04 -23.11
CA TYR A 7 9.61 -2.32 -22.17
C TYR A 7 10.13 -3.20 -21.04
N SER A 8 9.35 -4.20 -20.59
CA SER A 8 9.78 -5.10 -19.53
C SER A 8 11.07 -5.82 -19.86
N ASN A 9 11.30 -6.18 -21.11
CA ASN A 9 12.53 -6.81 -21.54
C ASN A 9 13.74 -5.86 -21.44
N LYS A 10 13.54 -4.57 -21.71
CA LYS A 10 14.59 -3.54 -21.56
C LYS A 10 14.93 -3.29 -20.10
N VAL A 11 13.94 -3.34 -19.20
CA VAL A 11 14.17 -3.21 -17.73
C VAL A 11 15.03 -4.35 -17.21
N LYS A 12 14.88 -5.55 -17.75
CA LYS A 12 15.65 -6.74 -17.34
C LYS A 12 17.15 -6.62 -17.60
N GLU A 13 17.53 -5.86 -18.61
CA GLU A 13 18.94 -5.69 -19.03
C GLU A 13 19.63 -4.52 -18.31
N LEU A 14 18.89 -3.70 -17.57
CA LEU A 14 19.46 -2.55 -16.90
C LEU A 14 20.32 -2.95 -15.71
N TYR A 15 21.55 -2.47 -15.69
CA TYR A 15 22.36 -2.47 -14.48
C TYR A 15 22.25 -1.10 -13.79
N ILE A 16 21.58 -1.06 -12.66
CA ILE A 16 21.43 0.14 -11.84
C ILE A 16 22.05 -0.18 -10.47
N GLY A 17 23.17 0.44 -10.15
CA GLY A 17 23.84 0.28 -8.87
C GLY A 17 23.21 1.13 -7.78
N LYS A 18 23.59 0.91 -6.52
CA LYS A 18 23.13 1.63 -5.33
C LYS A 18 23.26 3.15 -5.46
N ASP A 19 24.42 3.64 -5.93
CA ASP A 19 24.66 5.08 -6.08
C ASP A 19 23.69 5.72 -7.08
N THR A 20 23.38 5.02 -8.18
CA THR A 20 22.41 5.51 -9.16
C THR A 20 21.00 5.50 -8.58
N ASN A 21 20.62 4.47 -7.81
CA ASN A 21 19.35 4.43 -7.12
C ASN A 21 19.20 5.63 -6.17
N ASN A 22 20.23 5.91 -5.36
CA ASN A 22 20.20 7.05 -4.43
C ASN A 22 20.05 8.38 -5.19
N LYS A 23 20.74 8.57 -6.31
CA LYS A 23 20.60 9.77 -7.13
C LYS A 23 19.20 9.90 -7.72
N VAL A 24 18.58 8.81 -8.18
CA VAL A 24 17.21 8.79 -8.68
C VAL A 24 16.22 9.12 -7.57
N ILE A 25 16.39 8.55 -6.36
CA ILE A 25 15.55 8.83 -5.20
C ILE A 25 15.62 10.32 -4.83
N GLU A 26 16.82 10.89 -4.74
CA GLU A 26 17.01 12.32 -4.45
C GLU A 26 16.40 13.23 -5.53
N ALA A 27 16.57 12.89 -6.80
CA ALA A 27 15.97 13.64 -7.91
C ALA A 27 14.43 13.55 -7.88
N TYR A 28 13.88 12.37 -7.53
CA TYR A 28 12.44 12.20 -7.41
C TYR A 28 11.87 13.01 -6.23
N LYS A 29 12.54 13.01 -5.07
CA LYS A 29 12.18 13.87 -3.93
C LYS A 29 12.14 15.35 -4.34
N LYS A 30 13.23 15.82 -4.97
CA LYS A 30 13.34 17.20 -5.45
C LYS A 30 12.19 17.53 -6.41
N SER A 31 11.90 16.65 -7.36
CA SER A 31 10.82 16.84 -8.31
C SER A 31 9.43 16.84 -7.67
N ILE A 32 9.18 16.05 -6.62
CA ILE A 32 7.94 16.11 -5.84
C ILE A 32 7.81 17.48 -5.16
N ILE A 33 8.86 18.00 -4.54
CA ILE A 33 8.88 19.32 -3.89
C ILE A 33 8.64 20.42 -4.91
N GLU A 34 9.32 20.41 -6.05
CA GLU A 34 9.16 21.39 -7.12
C GLU A 34 7.73 21.40 -7.73
N ASN A 35 7.04 20.26 -7.69
CA ASN A 35 5.67 20.12 -8.18
C ASN A 35 4.62 20.12 -7.05
N GLU A 36 4.98 20.53 -5.83
CA GLU A 36 4.14 20.45 -4.63
C GLU A 36 2.76 21.10 -4.84
N GLU A 37 2.72 22.31 -5.42
CA GLU A 37 1.48 23.03 -5.67
C GLU A 37 0.57 22.28 -6.65
N SER A 38 1.13 21.77 -7.73
CA SER A 38 0.39 20.98 -8.73
C SER A 38 -0.17 19.70 -8.13
N ILE A 39 0.63 19.01 -7.32
CA ILE A 39 0.21 17.77 -6.63
C ILE A 39 -0.91 18.09 -5.64
N LYS A 40 -0.79 19.16 -4.84
CA LYS A 40 -1.82 19.59 -3.89
C LYS A 40 -3.13 19.95 -4.57
N ASN A 41 -3.07 20.63 -5.71
CA ASN A 41 -4.26 21.01 -6.47
C ASN A 41 -5.00 19.78 -6.99
N ILE A 42 -4.29 18.80 -7.55
CA ILE A 42 -4.87 17.54 -8.01
C ILE A 42 -5.41 16.72 -6.83
N TYR A 43 -4.65 16.61 -5.76
CA TYR A 43 -5.10 15.94 -4.54
C TYR A 43 -6.38 16.57 -3.97
N ASN A 44 -6.49 17.90 -3.97
CA ASN A 44 -7.68 18.59 -3.48
C ASN A 44 -8.94 18.30 -4.32
N ILE A 45 -8.78 17.93 -5.58
CA ILE A 45 -9.88 17.46 -6.43
C ILE A 45 -10.22 16.02 -6.08
N ASP A 46 -9.22 15.14 -6.07
CA ASP A 46 -9.39 13.71 -5.82
C ASP A 46 -9.96 13.41 -4.42
N LYS A 47 -9.52 14.14 -3.38
CA LYS A 47 -9.95 13.91 -2.00
C LYS A 47 -11.45 14.12 -1.75
N ARG A 48 -12.17 14.74 -2.69
CA ARG A 48 -13.63 14.87 -2.62
C ARG A 48 -14.34 13.51 -2.73
N TYR A 49 -13.64 12.51 -3.23
CA TYR A 49 -14.15 11.17 -3.51
C TYR A 49 -13.56 10.08 -2.62
N CYS A 50 -12.61 10.44 -1.75
CA CYS A 50 -12.02 9.48 -0.82
C CYS A 50 -11.45 10.15 0.43
N ASN A 51 -11.35 9.39 1.52
CA ASN A 51 -10.89 9.87 2.83
C ASN A 51 -9.38 9.72 3.06
N ILE A 52 -8.61 9.31 2.05
CA ILE A 52 -7.16 9.14 2.19
C ILE A 52 -6.50 10.50 2.33
N ASN A 53 -5.73 10.69 3.40
CA ASN A 53 -5.00 11.94 3.63
C ASN A 53 -3.57 11.81 3.13
N PHE A 54 -3.29 12.50 2.02
CA PHE A 54 -1.94 12.57 1.46
C PHE A 54 -1.20 13.81 1.96
N ASN A 55 0.05 13.63 2.37
CA ASN A 55 0.93 14.69 2.85
C ASN A 55 2.31 14.55 2.20
N ILE A 56 2.78 15.60 1.56
CA ILE A 56 4.06 15.60 0.83
C ILE A 56 5.25 15.33 1.75
N LYS A 57 5.25 15.88 2.98
CA LYS A 57 6.32 15.61 3.93
C LYS A 57 6.41 14.11 4.24
N LYS A 58 5.27 13.45 4.53
CA LYS A 58 5.24 11.98 4.71
C LYS A 58 5.69 11.22 3.47
N ALA A 59 5.38 11.71 2.27
CA ALA A 59 5.86 11.11 1.03
C ALA A 59 7.39 11.19 0.90
N ILE A 60 7.98 12.33 1.29
CA ILE A 60 9.43 12.51 1.34
C ILE A 60 10.07 11.61 2.39
N ASP A 61 9.49 11.54 3.60
CA ASP A 61 9.96 10.67 4.67
C ASP A 61 9.92 9.19 4.24
N LEU A 62 8.89 8.78 3.50
CA LEU A 62 8.80 7.45 2.91
C LEU A 62 9.95 7.19 1.92
N LEU A 63 10.27 8.14 1.04
CA LEU A 63 11.37 8.00 0.09
C LEU A 63 12.73 7.86 0.78
N GLU A 64 12.96 8.56 1.91
CA GLU A 64 14.19 8.40 2.70
C GLU A 64 14.37 6.97 3.20
N THR A 65 13.31 6.23 3.48
CA THR A 65 13.41 4.82 3.92
C THR A 65 13.97 3.89 2.86
N TYR A 66 14.00 4.32 1.60
CA TYR A 66 14.54 3.55 0.47
C TYR A 66 15.99 3.90 0.12
N LYS A 67 16.50 5.01 0.68
CA LYS A 67 17.89 5.41 0.49
C LYS A 67 18.82 4.36 1.07
N ASP A 68 19.95 4.20 0.45
CA ASP A 68 21.02 3.25 0.82
C ASP A 68 20.64 1.76 0.80
N LYS A 69 19.44 1.42 0.34
CA LYS A 69 19.09 0.01 0.11
C LYS A 69 19.85 -0.57 -1.06
N GLU A 70 20.34 -1.79 -0.88
CA GLU A 70 20.98 -2.53 -1.96
C GLU A 70 19.96 -2.92 -3.03
N PRO A 71 20.31 -2.80 -4.34
CA PRO A 71 19.46 -3.30 -5.40
C PRO A 71 19.27 -4.82 -5.26
N ILE A 72 18.02 -5.25 -5.32
CA ILE A 72 17.70 -6.68 -5.29
C ILE A 72 17.83 -7.22 -6.71
N GLN A 73 18.66 -8.24 -6.88
CA GLN A 73 18.70 -8.98 -8.15
C GLN A 73 17.55 -10.00 -8.15
N ASP A 74 16.41 -9.62 -8.70
CA ASP A 74 15.32 -10.57 -8.91
C ASP A 74 15.63 -11.45 -10.12
N VAL A 75 15.70 -12.75 -9.89
CA VAL A 75 15.98 -13.75 -10.92
C VAL A 75 14.78 -13.94 -11.86
N ASN A 76 13.57 -13.67 -11.40
CA ASN A 76 12.35 -13.98 -12.14
C ASN A 76 11.84 -12.89 -13.09
N LYS A 77 12.40 -11.71 -13.07
CA LYS A 77 12.21 -10.60 -14.04
C LYS A 77 10.86 -10.58 -14.80
N GLN A 78 9.76 -10.83 -14.10
CA GLN A 78 8.42 -10.84 -14.69
C GLN A 78 7.80 -9.45 -14.61
N VAL A 79 6.87 -9.15 -15.53
CA VAL A 79 5.96 -8.01 -15.35
C VAL A 79 4.98 -8.34 -14.23
N ILE A 80 4.85 -7.44 -13.29
CA ILE A 80 3.92 -7.58 -12.18
C ILE A 80 2.79 -6.56 -12.35
N CYS A 81 1.56 -7.03 -12.24
CA CYS A 81 0.40 -6.18 -12.17
C CYS A 81 0.00 -6.02 -10.70
N VAL A 82 -0.04 -4.80 -10.21
CA VAL A 82 -0.49 -4.49 -8.85
C VAL A 82 -1.82 -3.74 -8.93
N THR A 83 -2.87 -4.32 -8.33
CA THR A 83 -4.19 -3.69 -8.23
C THR A 83 -4.43 -3.21 -6.81
N TYR A 84 -4.92 -1.98 -6.63
CA TYR A 84 -5.16 -1.39 -5.32
C TYR A 84 -6.13 -0.21 -5.40
N TYR A 85 -6.73 0.15 -4.26
CA TYR A 85 -7.40 1.45 -4.13
C TYR A 85 -6.36 2.56 -4.22
N ALA A 86 -6.61 3.58 -5.05
CA ALA A 86 -5.61 4.59 -5.36
C ALA A 86 -5.15 5.33 -4.09
N ASN A 87 -3.99 4.94 -3.60
CA ASN A 87 -3.30 5.51 -2.45
C ASN A 87 -1.92 6.01 -2.90
N PRO A 88 -1.61 7.31 -2.75
CA PRO A 88 -0.35 7.89 -3.20
C PRO A 88 0.89 7.28 -2.56
N TYR A 89 0.80 6.83 -1.32
CA TYR A 89 1.94 6.18 -0.65
C TYR A 89 2.23 4.80 -1.26
N ILE A 90 1.18 4.05 -1.67
CA ILE A 90 1.37 2.80 -2.42
C ILE A 90 2.01 3.09 -3.77
N ALA A 91 1.55 4.14 -4.48
CA ALA A 91 2.14 4.53 -5.75
C ALA A 91 3.64 4.84 -5.62
N ILE A 92 4.05 5.57 -4.59
CA ILE A 92 5.46 5.87 -4.29
C ILE A 92 6.23 4.58 -3.96
N ASN A 93 5.66 3.70 -3.13
CA ASN A 93 6.25 2.39 -2.83
C ASN A 93 6.49 1.58 -4.11
N LEU A 94 5.50 1.52 -5.00
CA LEU A 94 5.63 0.81 -6.27
C LEU A 94 6.72 1.41 -7.18
N CYS A 95 6.87 2.73 -7.21
CA CYS A 95 7.98 3.39 -7.89
C CYS A 95 9.34 2.93 -7.33
N MET A 96 9.47 2.91 -6.00
CA MET A 96 10.70 2.48 -5.34
C MET A 96 10.97 0.98 -5.52
N GLN A 97 9.95 0.14 -5.42
CA GLN A 97 10.08 -1.30 -5.67
C GLN A 97 10.49 -1.58 -7.12
N SER A 98 9.90 -0.87 -8.09
CA SER A 98 10.28 -1.01 -9.49
C SER A 98 11.77 -0.69 -9.72
N LEU A 99 12.27 0.37 -9.07
CA LEU A 99 13.67 0.80 -9.15
C LEU A 99 14.61 -0.20 -8.49
N LEU A 100 14.33 -0.58 -7.23
CA LEU A 100 15.22 -1.44 -6.45
C LEU A 100 15.28 -2.88 -6.98
N LYS A 101 14.12 -3.42 -7.40
CA LYS A 101 14.00 -4.79 -7.93
C LYS A 101 14.20 -4.89 -9.45
N LYS A 102 14.34 -3.75 -10.12
CA LYS A 102 14.44 -3.69 -11.61
C LYS A 102 13.29 -4.43 -12.28
N THR A 103 12.10 -4.22 -11.76
CA THR A 103 10.87 -4.91 -12.17
C THR A 103 9.94 -3.94 -12.87
N ALA A 104 9.39 -4.34 -14.00
CA ALA A 104 8.36 -3.58 -14.68
C ALA A 104 7.01 -3.79 -13.98
N ILE A 105 6.37 -2.69 -13.52
CA ILE A 105 5.11 -2.74 -12.78
C ILE A 105 3.99 -2.09 -13.58
N ILE A 106 2.87 -2.79 -13.71
CA ILE A 106 1.59 -2.23 -14.16
C ILE A 106 0.77 -1.91 -12.91
N SER A 107 0.68 -0.64 -12.57
CA SER A 107 -0.12 -0.12 -11.45
C SER A 107 -1.55 0.09 -11.93
N LEU A 108 -2.49 -0.67 -11.40
CA LEU A 108 -3.91 -0.55 -11.74
C LEU A 108 -4.71 -0.10 -10.52
N THR A 109 -5.25 1.11 -10.60
CA THR A 109 -6.01 1.71 -9.51
C THR A 109 -7.50 1.55 -9.71
N GLU A 110 -8.21 1.23 -8.65
CA GLU A 110 -9.66 1.31 -8.55
C GLU A 110 -10.01 2.47 -7.63
N HIS A 111 -10.78 3.44 -8.07
CA HIS A 111 -11.26 4.57 -7.26
C HIS A 111 -10.20 5.31 -6.42
N GLY A 112 -10.61 6.31 -5.67
CA GLY A 112 -9.74 7.04 -4.76
C GLY A 112 -8.88 8.11 -5.44
N LEU A 113 -7.63 8.28 -4.99
CA LEU A 113 -6.71 9.36 -5.44
C LEU A 113 -6.00 9.02 -6.77
N THR A 114 -6.77 8.63 -7.79
CA THR A 114 -6.22 8.13 -9.07
C THR A 114 -5.35 9.16 -9.78
N ASN A 115 -5.80 10.42 -9.88
CA ASN A 115 -5.04 11.47 -10.57
C ASN A 115 -3.79 11.87 -9.77
N THR A 116 -3.87 11.85 -8.44
CA THR A 116 -2.71 12.07 -7.56
C THR A 116 -1.67 10.97 -7.75
N ASN A 117 -2.08 9.72 -7.85
CA ASN A 117 -1.17 8.61 -8.18
C ASN A 117 -0.54 8.78 -9.56
N MET A 118 -1.35 9.17 -10.55
CA MET A 118 -0.88 9.37 -11.92
C MET A 118 0.21 10.44 -12.00
N ILE A 119 0.05 11.58 -11.33
CA ILE A 119 1.07 12.65 -11.37
C ILE A 119 2.36 12.20 -10.68
N LEU A 120 2.28 11.51 -9.52
CA LEU A 120 3.46 11.00 -8.83
C LEU A 120 4.25 10.01 -9.70
N ILE A 121 3.57 9.04 -10.31
CA ILE A 121 4.20 8.09 -11.21
C ILE A 121 4.76 8.76 -12.48
N LYS A 122 4.08 9.77 -12.99
CA LYS A 122 4.58 10.56 -14.15
C LYS A 122 5.86 11.31 -13.80
N ILE A 123 5.92 11.95 -12.64
CA ILE A 123 7.13 12.62 -12.15
C ILE A 123 8.28 11.60 -12.03
N PHE A 124 8.02 10.43 -11.43
CA PHE A 124 9.02 9.38 -11.31
C PHE A 124 9.57 8.92 -12.66
N ASN A 125 8.69 8.62 -13.62
CA ASN A 125 9.12 8.20 -14.96
C ASN A 125 9.93 9.29 -15.69
N LYS A 126 9.61 10.57 -15.49
CA LYS A 126 10.39 11.67 -16.01
C LYS A 126 11.79 11.72 -15.40
N VAL A 127 11.90 11.52 -14.09
CA VAL A 127 13.20 11.41 -13.43
C VAL A 127 14.01 10.24 -14.00
N LEU A 128 13.40 9.06 -14.23
CA LEU A 128 14.08 7.94 -14.86
C LEU A 128 14.62 8.30 -16.27
N GLU A 129 13.83 9.01 -17.05
CA GLU A 129 14.23 9.49 -18.38
C GLU A 129 15.45 10.40 -18.33
N ASP A 130 15.50 11.34 -17.37
CA ASP A 130 16.64 12.24 -17.14
C ASP A 130 17.93 11.47 -16.81
N PHE A 131 17.82 10.31 -16.17
CA PHE A 131 18.90 9.37 -15.91
C PHE A 131 19.16 8.38 -17.07
N LYS A 132 18.47 8.52 -18.20
CA LYS A 132 18.51 7.56 -19.34
C LYS A 132 18.09 6.14 -18.96
N ILE A 133 17.23 6.02 -17.97
CA ILE A 133 16.63 4.76 -17.52
C ILE A 133 15.27 4.62 -18.21
N CYS A 134 14.95 3.44 -18.69
CA CYS A 134 13.64 3.20 -19.31
C CYS A 134 12.50 3.28 -18.26
N LYS A 135 11.31 3.57 -18.75
CA LYS A 135 10.09 3.60 -17.92
C LYS A 135 9.89 2.26 -17.21
N MET A 136 9.70 2.28 -15.90
CA MET A 136 9.58 1.08 -15.07
C MET A 136 8.15 0.83 -14.58
N ILE A 137 7.31 1.86 -14.55
CA ILE A 137 5.96 1.75 -14.00
C ILE A 137 4.95 2.47 -14.90
N GLU A 138 3.81 1.84 -15.13
CA GLU A 138 2.68 2.43 -15.82
C GLU A 138 1.46 2.40 -14.92
N ASN A 139 0.80 3.56 -14.76
CA ASN A 139 -0.44 3.66 -14.01
C ASN A 139 -1.65 3.77 -14.95
N LYS A 140 -2.66 2.96 -14.70
CA LYS A 140 -3.95 2.96 -15.41
C LYS A 140 -5.07 2.68 -14.43
N GLU A 141 -6.27 3.11 -14.76
CA GLU A 141 -7.48 2.71 -14.07
C GLU A 141 -7.81 1.25 -14.36
N LEU A 142 -8.21 0.49 -13.34
CA LEU A 142 -8.64 -0.89 -13.50
C LEU A 142 -10.07 -0.94 -14.06
N ASN A 143 -10.23 -1.57 -15.20
CA ASN A 143 -11.53 -1.79 -15.85
C ASN A 143 -11.65 -3.25 -16.35
N LYS A 144 -12.82 -3.60 -16.88
CA LYS A 144 -13.12 -4.95 -17.36
C LYS A 144 -12.14 -5.40 -18.46
N GLU A 145 -11.87 -4.55 -19.43
CA GLU A 145 -10.97 -4.86 -20.55
C GLU A 145 -9.54 -5.18 -20.07
N ARG A 146 -9.05 -4.43 -19.10
CA ARG A 146 -7.72 -4.66 -18.51
C ARG A 146 -7.68 -5.92 -17.66
N LYS A 147 -8.75 -6.26 -16.94
CA LYS A 147 -8.88 -7.54 -16.23
C LYS A 147 -8.79 -8.72 -17.21
N GLU A 148 -9.52 -8.65 -18.31
CA GLU A 148 -9.49 -9.67 -19.37
C GLU A 148 -8.11 -9.79 -20.04
N TYR A 149 -7.43 -8.67 -20.27
CA TYR A 149 -6.07 -8.64 -20.80
C TYR A 149 -5.08 -9.34 -19.86
N ILE A 150 -5.14 -9.05 -18.57
CA ILE A 150 -4.28 -9.68 -17.54
C ILE A 150 -4.48 -11.20 -17.53
N LEU A 151 -5.71 -11.67 -17.61
CA LEU A 151 -6.03 -13.09 -17.68
C LEU A 151 -5.48 -13.72 -18.97
N LYS A 152 -5.66 -13.08 -20.11
CA LYS A 152 -5.19 -13.56 -21.41
C LYS A 152 -3.67 -13.75 -21.45
N TYR A 153 -2.91 -12.80 -20.93
CA TYR A 153 -1.45 -12.80 -20.98
C TYR A 153 -0.77 -13.40 -19.75
N GLN A 154 -1.57 -13.96 -18.83
CA GLN A 154 -1.08 -14.63 -17.62
C GLN A 154 -0.09 -13.79 -16.78
N ILE A 155 -0.26 -12.47 -16.77
CA ILE A 155 0.61 -11.55 -15.99
C ILE A 155 0.42 -11.82 -14.50
N LYS A 156 1.50 -11.92 -13.71
CA LYS A 156 1.41 -12.04 -12.25
C LYS A 156 0.60 -10.88 -11.68
N VAL A 157 -0.35 -11.18 -10.79
CA VAL A 157 -1.22 -10.19 -10.15
C VAL A 157 -1.02 -10.19 -8.65
N ILE A 158 -0.83 -8.99 -8.10
CA ILE A 158 -0.84 -8.75 -6.67
C ILE A 158 -2.01 -7.81 -6.39
N CYS A 159 -2.97 -8.25 -5.58
CA CYS A 159 -4.11 -7.45 -5.15
C CYS A 159 -3.82 -6.91 -3.75
N VAL A 160 -3.67 -5.58 -3.61
CA VAL A 160 -3.40 -4.92 -2.33
C VAL A 160 -4.72 -4.36 -1.78
N GLY A 161 -5.19 -4.92 -0.68
CA GLY A 161 -6.41 -4.50 0.01
C GLY A 161 -7.72 -4.64 -0.77
N ASN A 162 -7.69 -5.17 -1.98
CA ASN A 162 -8.85 -5.27 -2.86
C ASN A 162 -9.34 -6.72 -2.97
N THR A 163 -10.15 -7.14 -2.01
CA THR A 163 -10.73 -8.48 -1.96
C THR A 163 -11.63 -8.77 -3.17
N ASN A 164 -12.41 -7.81 -3.64
CA ASN A 164 -13.31 -8.00 -4.78
C ASN A 164 -12.54 -8.32 -6.05
N THR A 165 -11.48 -7.59 -6.33
CA THR A 165 -10.61 -7.84 -7.49
C THR A 165 -9.84 -9.14 -7.34
N TYR A 166 -9.35 -9.46 -6.15
CA TYR A 166 -8.74 -10.76 -5.87
C TYR A 166 -9.72 -11.90 -6.14
N CYS A 167 -10.95 -11.84 -5.62
CA CYS A 167 -11.99 -12.84 -5.86
C CYS A 167 -12.33 -12.99 -7.36
N TYR A 168 -12.35 -11.88 -8.09
CA TYR A 168 -12.55 -11.92 -9.55
C TYR A 168 -11.47 -12.75 -10.23
N PHE A 169 -10.19 -12.46 -9.97
CA PHE A 169 -9.08 -13.21 -10.58
C PHE A 169 -9.05 -14.66 -10.13
N LYS A 170 -9.33 -14.94 -8.85
CA LYS A 170 -9.42 -16.30 -8.30
C LYS A 170 -10.49 -17.14 -8.99
N LYS A 171 -11.69 -16.58 -9.19
CA LYS A 171 -12.80 -17.24 -9.91
C LYS A 171 -12.48 -17.52 -11.37
N ASN A 172 -11.63 -16.73 -12.00
CA ASN A 172 -11.16 -16.92 -13.37
C ASN A 172 -9.86 -17.73 -13.47
N ASN A 173 -9.55 -18.54 -12.46
CA ASN A 173 -8.41 -19.46 -12.43
C ASN A 173 -7.05 -18.81 -12.71
N LYS A 174 -6.83 -17.59 -12.23
CA LYS A 174 -5.54 -16.92 -12.33
C LYS A 174 -4.50 -17.66 -11.48
N LYS A 175 -3.46 -18.20 -12.11
CA LYS A 175 -2.45 -19.06 -11.46
C LYS A 175 -1.50 -18.26 -10.57
N GLU A 176 -0.97 -17.15 -11.09
CA GLU A 176 -0.05 -16.27 -10.35
C GLU A 176 -0.84 -15.10 -9.75
N LEU A 177 -1.49 -15.35 -8.64
CA LEU A 177 -2.34 -14.41 -7.92
C LEU A 177 -1.93 -14.37 -6.45
N GLU A 178 -1.63 -13.17 -5.97
CA GLU A 178 -1.27 -12.90 -4.59
C GLU A 178 -2.22 -11.87 -4.00
N TYR A 179 -2.55 -12.01 -2.74
CA TYR A 179 -3.30 -11.04 -1.98
C TYR A 179 -2.46 -10.50 -0.84
N VAL A 180 -2.27 -9.19 -0.85
CA VAL A 180 -1.64 -8.46 0.24
C VAL A 180 -2.77 -7.70 0.95
N PRO A 181 -3.16 -8.10 2.16
CA PRO A 181 -4.17 -7.36 2.90
C PRO A 181 -3.67 -5.93 3.18
N PHE A 182 -4.60 -4.97 3.24
CA PHE A 182 -4.32 -3.79 4.04
C PHE A 182 -4.18 -4.25 5.48
N LYS A 183 -3.40 -3.52 6.27
CA LYS A 183 -3.39 -3.71 7.71
C LYS A 183 -4.80 -3.45 8.20
N ASN A 184 -5.51 -4.51 8.56
CA ASN A 184 -6.82 -4.43 9.15
C ASN A 184 -6.67 -4.42 10.65
N ILE A 185 -7.39 -3.56 11.32
CA ILE A 185 -7.39 -3.47 12.78
C ILE A 185 -8.79 -3.70 13.31
N ALA A 186 -8.88 -4.43 14.41
CA ALA A 186 -10.08 -4.51 15.22
C ALA A 186 -9.86 -3.74 16.52
N ILE A 187 -10.79 -2.89 16.90
CA ILE A 187 -10.69 -2.04 18.09
C ILE A 187 -11.87 -2.35 18.99
N TYR A 188 -11.58 -2.78 20.20
CA TYR A 188 -12.56 -2.96 21.28
C TYR A 188 -12.35 -1.93 22.38
N CYS A 189 -13.46 -1.49 23.00
CA CYS A 189 -13.42 -0.57 24.13
C CYS A 189 -14.58 -0.89 25.09
N ASP A 190 -14.27 -1.18 26.35
CA ASP A 190 -15.26 -1.51 27.39
C ASP A 190 -15.62 -0.34 28.30
N ASP A 191 -15.01 0.84 28.12
CA ASP A 191 -15.13 1.94 29.06
C ASP A 191 -15.21 3.30 28.35
N GLU A 192 -16.15 4.14 28.81
CA GLU A 192 -16.34 5.49 28.26
C GLU A 192 -15.09 6.37 28.35
N ASP A 193 -14.21 6.15 29.33
CA ASP A 193 -12.96 6.90 29.50
C ASP A 193 -11.96 6.66 28.34
N TYR A 194 -12.13 5.57 27.60
CA TYR A 194 -11.28 5.23 26.45
C TYR A 194 -11.89 5.58 25.09
N LEU A 195 -13.13 6.06 25.03
CA LEU A 195 -13.82 6.37 23.77
C LEU A 195 -13.06 7.40 22.92
N ASP A 196 -12.43 8.38 23.55
CA ASP A 196 -11.62 9.36 22.83
C ASP A 196 -10.39 8.70 22.16
N LEU A 197 -9.75 7.75 22.84
CA LEU A 197 -8.62 6.99 22.30
C LEU A 197 -9.05 6.05 21.18
N GLN A 198 -10.19 5.39 21.34
CA GLN A 198 -10.79 4.56 20.29
C GLN A 198 -11.09 5.39 19.04
N LEU A 199 -11.74 6.55 19.22
CA LEU A 199 -12.07 7.46 18.14
C LEU A 199 -10.83 8.04 17.46
N GLU A 200 -9.77 8.36 18.24
CA GLU A 200 -8.49 8.83 17.71
C GLU A 200 -7.84 7.75 16.83
N LEU A 201 -7.81 6.51 17.30
CA LEU A 201 -7.31 5.36 16.55
C LEU A 201 -8.12 5.09 15.29
N TYR A 202 -9.44 5.10 15.38
CA TYR A 202 -10.31 4.94 14.22
C TYR A 202 -10.05 6.04 13.17
N LYS A 203 -9.99 7.30 13.59
CA LYS A 203 -9.64 8.42 12.71
C LYS A 203 -8.24 8.26 12.11
N TYR A 204 -7.29 7.76 12.89
CA TYR A 204 -5.95 7.47 12.41
C TYR A 204 -5.97 6.37 11.35
N ALA A 205 -6.69 5.28 11.59
CA ALA A 205 -6.84 4.17 10.65
C ALA A 205 -7.44 4.64 9.32
N VAL A 206 -8.60 5.28 9.37
CA VAL A 206 -9.28 5.85 8.19
C VAL A 206 -8.38 6.83 7.44
N LYS A 207 -7.66 7.71 8.16
CA LYS A 207 -6.73 8.67 7.60
C LYS A 207 -5.56 8.02 6.84
N ASN A 208 -5.17 6.82 7.24
CA ASN A 208 -4.04 6.11 6.66
C ASN A 208 -4.46 4.94 5.74
N GLY A 209 -5.75 4.83 5.42
CA GLY A 209 -6.28 3.78 4.53
C GLY A 209 -6.24 2.38 5.14
N ILE A 210 -6.29 2.29 6.47
CA ILE A 210 -6.39 1.05 7.22
C ILE A 210 -7.89 0.77 7.42
N GLU A 211 -8.35 -0.42 7.11
CA GLU A 211 -9.68 -0.85 7.49
C GLU A 211 -9.73 -1.06 9.01
N ALA A 212 -10.65 -0.40 9.67
CA ALA A 212 -10.84 -0.51 11.11
C ALA A 212 -12.26 -0.95 11.43
N GLU A 213 -12.38 -2.02 12.15
CA GLU A 213 -13.63 -2.51 12.72
C GLU A 213 -13.67 -2.13 14.21
N VAL A 214 -14.79 -1.62 14.66
CA VAL A 214 -14.98 -1.16 16.04
C VAL A 214 -16.07 -2.00 16.69
N TYR A 215 -15.77 -2.52 17.85
CA TYR A 215 -16.63 -3.38 18.65
C TYR A 215 -16.90 -2.74 20.01
N ASP A 216 -18.10 -2.83 20.46
CA ASP A 216 -18.57 -2.43 21.80
C ASP A 216 -19.00 -3.64 22.65
N ASP A 217 -19.07 -4.82 22.05
CA ASP A 217 -19.33 -6.09 22.71
C ASP A 217 -18.08 -6.98 22.70
N LEU A 218 -17.73 -7.52 23.88
CA LEU A 218 -16.51 -8.32 24.05
C LEU A 218 -16.62 -9.68 23.37
N ASP A 219 -17.77 -10.33 23.47
CA ASP A 219 -17.97 -11.67 22.91
C ASP A 219 -17.95 -11.58 21.37
N GLU A 220 -18.60 -10.56 20.80
CA GLU A 220 -18.56 -10.28 19.36
C GLU A 220 -17.13 -9.98 18.90
N PHE A 221 -16.38 -9.15 19.64
CA PHE A 221 -14.99 -8.86 19.33
C PHE A 221 -14.14 -10.13 19.29
N ILE A 222 -14.26 -11.01 20.30
CA ILE A 222 -13.52 -12.27 20.36
C ILE A 222 -13.94 -13.20 19.22
N GLU A 223 -15.25 -13.42 19.02
CA GLU A 223 -15.76 -14.32 17.99
C GLU A 223 -15.34 -13.90 16.58
N CYS A 224 -15.46 -12.61 16.27
CA CYS A 224 -15.09 -12.08 14.95
C CYS A 224 -13.59 -12.06 14.71
N THR A 225 -12.77 -11.89 15.76
CA THR A 225 -11.32 -11.72 15.61
C THR A 225 -10.51 -13.01 15.75
N GLN A 226 -10.99 -14.02 16.48
CA GLN A 226 -10.29 -15.29 16.69
C GLN A 226 -9.88 -16.01 15.41
N ASN A 227 -10.69 -15.90 14.36
CA ASN A 227 -10.52 -16.64 13.11
C ASN A 227 -10.23 -15.73 11.91
N ASP A 228 -10.12 -14.41 12.12
CA ASP A 228 -9.80 -13.51 11.02
C ASP A 228 -8.29 -13.32 10.84
N TYR A 229 -7.72 -14.18 9.99
CA TYR A 229 -6.31 -14.10 9.62
C TYR A 229 -5.91 -12.79 8.89
N LYS A 230 -6.88 -11.97 8.49
CA LYS A 230 -6.63 -10.67 7.83
C LYS A 230 -6.32 -9.56 8.82
N LEU A 231 -6.70 -9.73 10.09
CA LEU A 231 -6.43 -8.76 11.13
C LEU A 231 -4.95 -8.80 11.50
N GLU A 232 -4.28 -7.66 11.43
CA GLU A 232 -2.88 -7.52 11.82
C GLU A 232 -2.73 -6.97 13.25
N TYR A 233 -3.72 -6.20 13.71
CA TYR A 233 -3.71 -5.61 15.04
C TYR A 233 -5.08 -5.78 15.70
N LEU A 234 -5.06 -6.35 16.88
CA LEU A 234 -6.19 -6.44 17.79
C LEU A 234 -5.93 -5.45 18.94
N ILE A 235 -6.72 -4.41 19.03
CA ILE A 235 -6.49 -3.33 19.99
C ILE A 235 -7.66 -3.31 20.96
N ALA A 236 -7.38 -3.50 22.24
CA ALA A 236 -8.38 -3.48 23.29
C ALA A 236 -8.08 -2.42 24.34
N PHE A 237 -9.04 -1.57 24.62
CA PHE A 237 -8.99 -0.60 25.71
C PHE A 237 -9.89 -1.10 26.83
N VAL A 238 -9.28 -1.65 27.88
CA VAL A 238 -9.98 -2.32 28.98
C VAL A 238 -9.38 -1.95 30.33
N LYS A 239 -10.21 -1.75 31.34
CA LYS A 239 -9.80 -1.49 32.72
C LYS A 239 -9.77 -2.76 33.56
N ASP A 240 -10.74 -3.65 33.32
CA ASP A 240 -10.88 -4.85 34.12
C ASP A 240 -9.79 -5.88 33.82
N GLU A 241 -9.13 -6.36 34.86
CA GLU A 241 -8.03 -7.32 34.74
C GLU A 241 -8.49 -8.69 34.25
N LYS A 242 -9.71 -9.12 34.59
CA LYS A 242 -10.26 -10.39 34.11
C LYS A 242 -10.53 -10.36 32.61
N THR A 243 -10.99 -9.22 32.10
CA THR A 243 -11.18 -9.01 30.66
C THR A 243 -9.83 -9.05 29.94
N LYS A 244 -8.77 -8.48 30.52
CA LYS A 244 -7.42 -8.59 29.94
C LYS A 244 -6.93 -10.03 29.88
N GLU A 245 -7.06 -10.77 31.01
CA GLU A 245 -6.69 -12.19 31.08
C GLU A 245 -7.47 -13.04 30.06
N LEU A 246 -8.74 -12.74 29.86
CA LEU A 246 -9.58 -13.40 28.87
C LEU A 246 -9.09 -13.12 27.45
N LEU A 247 -8.85 -11.88 27.09
CA LEU A 247 -8.32 -11.49 25.78
C LEU A 247 -6.96 -12.13 25.48
N GLU A 248 -6.05 -12.13 26.46
CA GLU A 248 -4.73 -12.77 26.33
C GLU A 248 -4.81 -14.29 26.20
N LYS A 249 -5.86 -14.91 26.69
CA LYS A 249 -6.11 -16.35 26.59
C LYS A 249 -6.70 -16.73 25.23
N GLU A 250 -7.69 -15.96 24.76
CA GLU A 250 -8.51 -16.28 23.60
C GLU A 250 -7.95 -15.77 22.27
N LEU A 251 -7.08 -14.75 22.28
CA LEU A 251 -6.58 -14.11 21.07
C LEU A 251 -5.07 -14.28 20.84
N GLU A 252 -4.63 -14.12 19.60
CA GLU A 252 -3.23 -14.22 19.23
C GLU A 252 -2.41 -13.09 19.88
N LYS A 253 -1.53 -13.44 20.83
CA LYS A 253 -0.72 -12.51 21.62
C LYS A 253 0.16 -11.60 20.78
N ASP A 254 0.63 -12.08 19.64
CA ASP A 254 1.53 -11.32 18.75
C ASP A 254 0.82 -10.16 18.05
N LYS A 255 -0.51 -10.22 17.96
CA LYS A 255 -1.36 -9.20 17.34
C LYS A 255 -2.09 -8.33 18.36
N LEU A 256 -2.16 -8.75 19.63
CA LEU A 256 -2.98 -8.12 20.67
C LEU A 256 -2.24 -6.99 21.38
N TYR A 257 -2.85 -5.81 21.38
CA TYR A 257 -2.37 -4.60 22.04
C TYR A 257 -3.40 -4.13 23.06
N ILE A 258 -3.13 -4.39 24.34
CA ILE A 258 -4.01 -3.96 25.43
C ILE A 258 -3.55 -2.61 25.97
N ASN A 259 -4.43 -1.60 25.96
CA ASN A 259 -4.19 -0.23 26.42
C ASN A 259 -2.94 0.42 25.77
N LYS A 260 -2.66 0.04 24.53
CA LYS A 260 -1.51 0.54 23.77
C LYS A 260 -1.94 0.96 22.36
N ASN A 261 -1.31 2.02 21.86
CA ASN A 261 -1.44 2.40 20.47
C ASN A 261 -0.23 1.83 19.69
N PRO A 262 -0.44 0.80 18.83
CA PRO A 262 0.64 0.18 18.08
C PRO A 262 1.27 1.12 17.04
N PHE A 263 0.61 2.23 16.69
CA PHE A 263 1.05 3.14 15.62
C PHE A 263 1.87 4.34 16.10
N LYS A 264 2.10 4.49 17.40
CA LYS A 264 2.85 5.67 17.92
C LYS A 264 4.28 5.79 17.37
N ASN A 265 4.88 4.70 16.88
CA ASN A 265 6.26 4.65 16.41
C ASN A 265 6.45 4.02 15.01
N GLU A 266 5.40 3.71 14.25
CA GLU A 266 5.54 3.07 12.96
C GLU A 266 5.48 4.05 11.79
N SER A 267 6.58 4.11 11.03
CA SER A 267 6.53 4.51 9.64
C SER A 267 5.93 3.35 8.83
N PHE A 268 4.84 3.59 8.09
CA PHE A 268 4.21 2.58 7.22
C PHE A 268 5.22 2.03 6.21
N LYS A 269 5.71 0.83 6.45
CA LYS A 269 6.37 0.02 5.44
C LYS A 269 5.36 -1.00 4.94
N ILE A 270 4.81 -0.76 3.77
CA ILE A 270 4.12 -1.82 3.04
C ILE A 270 5.20 -2.51 2.23
N ASP A 271 5.70 -3.64 2.68
CA ASP A 271 6.51 -4.53 1.86
C ASP A 271 5.59 -5.25 0.88
N ILE A 272 5.39 -4.63 -0.28
CA ILE A 272 4.75 -5.26 -1.42
C ILE A 272 5.84 -6.02 -2.16
N VAL A 273 5.96 -7.33 -1.89
CA VAL A 273 6.90 -8.32 -2.47
C VAL A 273 8.28 -8.33 -1.86
#